data_a84d7da3653cf40f373b23cbadf681ac
#
_entry.id   a84d7da3653cf40f373b23cbadf681ac
#
_cell.length_a   1.000
_cell.length_b   1.000
_cell.length_c   1.000
_cell.angle_alpha   90.00
_cell.angle_beta   90.00
_cell.angle_gamma   90.00
#
_symmetry.space_group_name_H-M   'P 1'
#
loop_
_entity.id
_entity.type
_entity.pdbx_description
1 polymer ?
#
loop_
_entity_poly.entity_id
_entity_poly.type
_entity_poly.pdbx_seq_one_letter_code
_entity_poly.pdbx_strand_id
1 'polypeptide(L)'
;MPQAASNDYDRVAYPTMAHPQTFAECLSIKGFLRGLDVARPDRCRVLELGCGDGFNLAAMASIYPESSYTGIDYSAEAIERGRSFVTALGLKQIRLETADIRSLDQLKPELGQFDYIMAHGVYSWVPMDVRHALLAVIGRMLAPQGVAFVSYLALPGAHMRELVRTIIRFHTQATPNPMLQVEQSRSLLKLISTGSTLPNHYTQWITDELVLIENHAGEALFHDELSSISAPLLFTEFVAHAGTHALQFLSEAESLLPISRALTDEAREQLRPLEQNRVLLEQYLDFMEGRRFRQTLLCRPGLGEKLEQDRLDQLWVSCRATPGNGPVALADPTPIGFFGHRKAELRASTPATKAALLELTSHPGEAMSFPVLLTATRDRLLREGLTPDPDFESALRFYLCRASLPGLIEFTWAQLPWTTTVADRPFAHPLARWLVGQGAPTVLSYTGRFVEVNGALGRHLLSLLDGTRDHFALATEMSAFLAEKHREAQAREQPADLPAPDDPALAIQLQRSLSGLANLGLLRRE
;
A
#
# COMPACT_ATOMS: atom_id res chain seq x y z
N MET A 1 22.67 30.68 -19.32
CA MET A 1 21.81 29.95 -18.40
C MET A 1 22.65 28.80 -17.85
N PRO A 2 22.81 28.63 -16.52
CA PRO A 2 23.51 27.46 -16.02
C PRO A 2 22.69 26.23 -16.45
N GLN A 3 23.34 25.23 -17.04
CA GLN A 3 22.77 23.91 -17.28
C GLN A 3 22.20 23.42 -15.94
N ALA A 4 20.90 23.12 -15.92
CA ALA A 4 20.30 22.44 -14.79
C ALA A 4 21.12 21.17 -14.53
N ALA A 5 21.65 21.04 -13.32
CA ALA A 5 22.32 19.79 -12.91
C ALA A 5 21.33 18.66 -13.19
N SER A 6 21.78 17.62 -13.92
CA SER A 6 20.92 16.47 -14.23
C SER A 6 20.38 15.91 -12.93
N ASN A 7 19.05 15.85 -12.83
CA ASN A 7 18.36 15.29 -11.68
C ASN A 7 18.70 13.78 -11.61
N ASP A 8 19.04 13.24 -10.44
CA ASP A 8 19.35 11.82 -10.28
C ASP A 8 18.18 10.93 -10.74
N TYR A 9 16.94 11.40 -10.65
CA TYR A 9 15.74 10.72 -11.15
C TYR A 9 15.65 10.66 -12.69
N ASP A 10 16.33 11.56 -13.40
CA ASP A 10 16.48 11.51 -14.87
C ASP A 10 17.63 10.55 -15.28
N ARG A 11 18.62 10.31 -14.39
CA ARG A 11 19.73 9.35 -14.61
C ARG A 11 19.33 7.90 -14.37
N VAL A 12 18.54 7.66 -13.35
CA VAL A 12 18.00 6.34 -12.97
C VAL A 12 16.52 6.52 -12.68
N ALA A 13 15.65 5.88 -13.45
CA ALA A 13 14.23 5.95 -13.20
C ALA A 13 13.90 5.23 -11.87
N TYR A 14 13.08 5.86 -11.01
CA TYR A 14 12.55 5.17 -9.83
C TYR A 14 11.57 4.07 -10.30
N PRO A 15 11.55 2.90 -9.63
CA PRO A 15 10.63 1.83 -10.00
C PRO A 15 9.17 2.26 -9.95
N THR A 16 8.41 1.92 -10.97
CA THR A 16 6.97 2.14 -11.03
C THR A 16 6.26 1.34 -9.94
N MET A 17 5.54 2.02 -9.05
CA MET A 17 4.87 1.39 -7.90
C MET A 17 3.51 2.02 -7.60
N ALA A 18 2.60 1.23 -7.03
CA ALA A 18 1.40 1.72 -6.38
C ALA A 18 1.54 1.58 -4.86
N HIS A 19 0.99 2.55 -4.13
CA HIS A 19 1.07 2.64 -2.67
C HIS A 19 -0.34 2.63 -2.07
N PRO A 20 -0.97 1.45 -1.82
CA PRO A 20 -2.37 1.37 -1.39
C PRO A 20 -2.72 2.19 -0.17
N GLN A 21 -1.75 2.40 0.74
CA GLN A 21 -1.92 3.24 1.94
C GLN A 21 -2.14 4.73 1.62
N THR A 22 -1.81 5.17 0.39
CA THR A 22 -2.05 6.55 -0.07
C THR A 22 -3.37 6.69 -0.82
N PHE A 23 -4.07 5.59 -1.11
CA PHE A 23 -5.30 5.65 -1.92
C PHE A 23 -6.39 6.46 -1.24
N ALA A 24 -7.13 7.23 -2.02
CA ALA A 24 -8.23 8.05 -1.53
C ALA A 24 -9.22 7.26 -0.67
N GLU A 25 -9.44 5.98 -0.95
CA GLU A 25 -10.26 5.10 -0.11
C GLU A 25 -9.68 4.95 1.30
N CYS A 26 -8.39 4.65 1.41
CA CYS A 26 -7.73 4.51 2.70
C CYS A 26 -7.77 5.82 3.50
N LEU A 27 -7.44 6.94 2.84
CA LEU A 27 -7.41 8.27 3.46
C LEU A 27 -8.81 8.73 3.90
N SER A 28 -9.83 8.51 3.04
CA SER A 28 -11.21 8.88 3.34
C SER A 28 -11.75 8.13 4.55
N ILE A 29 -11.53 6.82 4.63
CA ILE A 29 -11.99 6.01 5.75
C ILE A 29 -11.35 6.45 7.07
N LYS A 30 -10.03 6.74 7.05
CA LYS A 30 -9.33 7.25 8.24
C LYS A 30 -9.89 8.61 8.67
N GLY A 31 -10.09 9.54 7.72
CA GLY A 31 -10.72 10.83 7.98
C GLY A 31 -12.14 10.69 8.51
N PHE A 32 -12.95 9.86 7.88
CA PHE A 32 -14.35 9.62 8.26
C PHE A 32 -14.47 9.06 9.68
N LEU A 33 -13.72 8.03 10.01
CA LEU A 33 -13.72 7.44 11.36
C LEU A 33 -13.12 8.38 12.42
N ARG A 34 -12.38 9.42 11.99
CA ARG A 34 -11.92 10.53 12.82
C ARG A 34 -12.87 11.73 12.85
N GLY A 35 -14.09 11.59 12.35
CA GLY A 35 -15.14 12.59 12.45
C GLY A 35 -15.15 13.65 11.33
N LEU A 36 -14.33 13.52 10.28
CA LEU A 36 -14.39 14.41 9.13
C LEU A 36 -15.54 14.01 8.20
N ASP A 37 -16.13 15.02 7.54
CA ASP A 37 -17.11 14.81 6.47
C ASP A 37 -16.40 14.79 5.11
N VAL A 38 -15.66 13.72 4.89
CA VAL A 38 -14.76 13.54 3.75
C VAL A 38 -15.50 13.33 2.42
N ALA A 39 -14.90 13.71 1.32
CA ALA A 39 -15.36 13.31 -0.01
C ALA A 39 -15.20 11.79 -0.20
N ARG A 40 -16.16 11.16 -0.86
CA ARG A 40 -16.10 9.72 -1.19
C ARG A 40 -15.05 9.46 -2.27
N PRO A 41 -14.32 8.32 -2.22
CA PRO A 41 -13.25 8.01 -3.17
C PRO A 41 -13.73 7.86 -4.62
N ASP A 42 -15.01 7.59 -4.82
CA ASP A 42 -15.65 7.47 -6.13
C ASP A 42 -15.94 8.84 -6.78
N ARG A 43 -15.86 9.93 -6.02
CA ARG A 43 -16.11 11.29 -6.53
C ARG A 43 -15.33 12.34 -5.74
N CYS A 44 -14.02 12.35 -5.93
CA CYS A 44 -13.09 13.23 -5.22
C CYS A 44 -12.03 13.83 -6.15
N ARG A 45 -11.29 14.78 -5.61
CA ARG A 45 -10.14 15.42 -6.26
C ARG A 45 -8.87 15.04 -5.52
N VAL A 46 -7.92 14.44 -6.21
CA VAL A 46 -6.67 13.91 -5.67
C VAL A 46 -5.48 14.65 -6.25
N LEU A 47 -4.53 15.05 -5.40
CA LEU A 47 -3.24 15.63 -5.79
C LEU A 47 -2.10 14.77 -5.24
N GLU A 48 -1.14 14.41 -6.09
CA GLU A 48 0.11 13.76 -5.67
C GLU A 48 1.30 14.68 -5.99
N LEU A 49 2.05 15.04 -4.95
CA LEU A 49 3.26 15.85 -5.02
C LEU A 49 4.49 14.92 -5.01
N GLY A 50 5.31 14.97 -6.04
CA GLY A 50 6.36 13.98 -6.30
C GLY A 50 5.78 12.68 -6.82
N CYS A 51 4.93 12.76 -7.85
CA CYS A 51 4.16 11.60 -8.35
C CYS A 51 4.98 10.65 -9.24
N GLY A 52 6.24 10.99 -9.56
CA GLY A 52 7.04 10.24 -10.53
C GLY A 52 6.34 10.16 -11.88
N ASP A 53 6.12 8.96 -12.37
CA ASP A 53 5.38 8.72 -13.62
C ASP A 53 3.85 8.69 -13.43
N GLY A 54 3.32 8.91 -12.21
CA GLY A 54 1.89 8.92 -11.92
C GLY A 54 1.22 7.55 -11.89
N PHE A 55 1.98 6.47 -11.80
CA PHE A 55 1.42 5.12 -11.76
C PHE A 55 0.51 4.90 -10.54
N ASN A 56 0.85 5.48 -9.40
CA ASN A 56 0.02 5.44 -8.20
C ASN A 56 -1.37 6.08 -8.43
N LEU A 57 -1.41 7.21 -9.14
CA LEU A 57 -2.67 7.85 -9.55
C LEU A 57 -3.44 6.98 -10.55
N ALA A 58 -2.75 6.35 -11.52
CA ALA A 58 -3.38 5.46 -12.48
C ALA A 58 -4.00 4.22 -11.82
N ALA A 59 -3.36 3.71 -10.77
CA ALA A 59 -3.91 2.62 -9.95
C ALA A 59 -5.25 3.02 -9.31
N MET A 60 -5.34 4.20 -8.69
CA MET A 60 -6.58 4.73 -8.13
C MET A 60 -7.63 5.02 -9.21
N ALA A 61 -7.24 5.67 -10.31
CA ALA A 61 -8.12 6.05 -11.41
C ALA A 61 -8.76 4.85 -12.12
N SER A 62 -8.08 3.70 -12.13
CA SER A 62 -8.63 2.47 -12.69
C SER A 62 -9.71 1.83 -11.82
N ILE A 63 -9.74 2.16 -10.51
CA ILE A 63 -10.76 1.70 -9.56
C ILE A 63 -11.90 2.72 -9.48
N TYR A 64 -11.58 4.01 -9.44
CA TYR A 64 -12.51 5.12 -9.27
C TYR A 64 -12.43 6.10 -10.45
N PRO A 65 -13.02 5.76 -11.61
CA PRO A 65 -12.87 6.52 -12.85
C PRO A 65 -13.58 7.89 -12.84
N GLU A 66 -14.55 8.12 -11.94
CA GLU A 66 -15.31 9.39 -11.85
C GLU A 66 -14.58 10.45 -11.00
N SER A 67 -13.52 10.09 -10.32
CA SER A 67 -12.66 11.02 -9.56
C SER A 67 -11.61 11.65 -10.46
N SER A 68 -11.08 12.80 -10.06
CA SER A 68 -10.04 13.51 -10.82
C SER A 68 -8.70 13.46 -10.11
N TYR A 69 -7.64 13.25 -10.87
CA TYR A 69 -6.29 13.02 -10.36
C TYR A 69 -5.30 13.99 -10.99
N THR A 70 -4.53 14.65 -10.14
CA THR A 70 -3.44 15.54 -10.59
C THR A 70 -2.13 15.05 -10.00
N GLY A 71 -1.14 14.84 -10.83
CA GLY A 71 0.22 14.48 -10.42
C GLY A 71 1.20 15.58 -10.81
N ILE A 72 2.08 15.92 -9.88
CA ILE A 72 3.12 16.92 -10.06
C ILE A 72 4.46 16.32 -9.70
N ASP A 73 5.42 16.43 -10.61
CA ASP A 73 6.80 16.00 -10.38
C ASP A 73 7.79 16.98 -10.97
N TYR A 74 8.99 17.01 -10.41
CA TYR A 74 10.09 17.83 -10.91
C TYR A 74 10.75 17.22 -12.16
N SER A 75 10.73 15.87 -12.30
CA SER A 75 11.29 15.14 -13.43
C SER A 75 10.38 15.22 -14.67
N ALA A 76 10.83 15.93 -15.69
CA ALA A 76 10.12 16.00 -16.96
C ALA A 76 10.08 14.64 -17.68
N GLU A 77 11.13 13.82 -17.53
CA GLU A 77 11.19 12.50 -18.14
C GLU A 77 10.20 11.53 -17.49
N ALA A 78 10.06 11.57 -16.16
CA ALA A 78 9.07 10.76 -15.45
C ALA A 78 7.65 11.13 -15.89
N ILE A 79 7.32 12.42 -15.94
CA ILE A 79 6.02 12.93 -16.39
C ILE A 79 5.71 12.50 -17.84
N GLU A 80 6.70 12.55 -18.75
CA GLU A 80 6.47 12.15 -20.14
C GLU A 80 6.24 10.64 -20.29
N ARG A 81 6.98 9.81 -19.55
CA ARG A 81 6.70 8.37 -19.46
C ARG A 81 5.27 8.14 -18.94
N GLY A 82 4.87 8.86 -17.89
CA GLY A 82 3.53 8.79 -17.32
C GLY A 82 2.43 9.16 -18.30
N ARG A 83 2.57 10.27 -19.01
CA ARG A 83 1.61 10.70 -20.05
C ARG A 83 1.40 9.65 -21.13
N SER A 84 2.49 8.97 -21.52
CA SER A 84 2.45 7.93 -22.54
C SER A 84 1.55 6.76 -22.10
N PHE A 85 1.73 6.20 -20.91
CA PHE A 85 0.90 5.08 -20.47
C PHE A 85 -0.51 5.49 -20.05
N VAL A 86 -0.69 6.67 -19.45
CA VAL A 86 -2.02 7.23 -19.15
C VAL A 86 -2.87 7.36 -20.42
N THR A 87 -2.24 7.82 -21.51
CA THR A 87 -2.87 7.90 -22.83
C THR A 87 -3.19 6.51 -23.38
N ALA A 88 -2.24 5.58 -23.31
CA ALA A 88 -2.43 4.20 -23.78
C ALA A 88 -3.57 3.46 -23.05
N LEU A 89 -3.77 3.78 -21.76
CA LEU A 89 -4.86 3.23 -20.94
C LEU A 89 -6.17 4.00 -21.06
N GLY A 90 -6.20 5.14 -21.73
CA GLY A 90 -7.39 5.98 -21.88
C GLY A 90 -7.86 6.65 -20.59
N LEU A 91 -6.97 6.87 -19.62
CA LEU A 91 -7.28 7.45 -18.29
C LEU A 91 -7.38 8.98 -18.36
N LYS A 92 -8.46 9.49 -18.96
CA LYS A 92 -8.67 10.93 -19.23
C LYS A 92 -8.79 11.81 -17.97
N GLN A 93 -9.11 11.21 -16.83
CA GLN A 93 -9.26 11.89 -15.53
C GLN A 93 -7.92 12.18 -14.82
N ILE A 94 -6.79 11.78 -15.43
CA ILE A 94 -5.45 12.03 -14.88
C ILE A 94 -4.78 13.17 -15.63
N ARG A 95 -4.28 14.15 -14.88
CA ARG A 95 -3.45 15.26 -15.34
C ARG A 95 -2.05 15.15 -14.72
N LEU A 96 -1.00 15.02 -15.53
CA LEU A 96 0.39 14.97 -15.08
C LEU A 96 1.13 16.22 -15.53
N GLU A 97 1.82 16.89 -14.61
CA GLU A 97 2.51 18.15 -14.87
C GLU A 97 3.93 18.18 -14.30
N THR A 98 4.86 18.69 -15.09
CA THR A 98 6.21 19.00 -14.61
C THR A 98 6.19 20.37 -13.94
N ALA A 99 6.51 20.42 -12.64
CA ALA A 99 6.65 21.67 -11.90
C ALA A 99 7.54 21.52 -10.67
N ASP A 100 8.16 22.63 -10.28
CA ASP A 100 8.83 22.74 -8.98
C ASP A 100 7.79 23.08 -7.89
N ILE A 101 7.74 22.31 -6.82
CA ILE A 101 6.82 22.50 -5.70
C ILE A 101 6.94 23.92 -5.13
N ARG A 102 8.13 24.53 -5.11
CA ARG A 102 8.39 25.88 -4.61
C ARG A 102 7.67 26.98 -5.37
N SER A 103 7.39 26.74 -6.64
CA SER A 103 6.72 27.71 -7.52
C SER A 103 5.25 27.39 -7.80
N LEU A 104 4.75 26.29 -7.26
CA LEU A 104 3.41 25.80 -7.58
C LEU A 104 2.30 26.79 -7.27
N ASP A 105 2.47 27.57 -6.21
CA ASP A 105 1.55 28.61 -5.77
C ASP A 105 1.32 29.72 -6.77
N GLN A 106 2.40 30.12 -7.41
CA GLN A 106 2.41 31.26 -8.35
C GLN A 106 2.02 30.82 -9.76
N LEU A 107 2.33 29.55 -10.11
CA LEU A 107 2.17 29.05 -11.46
C LEU A 107 0.82 28.39 -11.72
N LYS A 108 0.10 27.93 -10.67
CA LYS A 108 -1.07 27.05 -10.81
C LYS A 108 -2.24 27.38 -9.86
N PRO A 109 -2.63 28.68 -9.73
CA PRO A 109 -3.77 29.04 -8.86
C PRO A 109 -5.09 28.40 -9.32
N GLU A 110 -5.19 28.05 -10.62
CA GLU A 110 -6.37 27.41 -11.20
C GLU A 110 -6.58 25.96 -10.77
N LEU A 111 -5.62 25.31 -10.12
CA LEU A 111 -5.78 23.94 -9.62
C LEU A 111 -6.84 23.85 -8.52
N GLY A 112 -7.07 24.93 -7.74
CA GLY A 112 -8.07 24.96 -6.69
C GLY A 112 -7.73 24.05 -5.51
N GLN A 113 -8.75 23.54 -4.80
CA GLN A 113 -8.60 22.67 -3.65
C GLN A 113 -8.77 21.20 -4.00
N PHE A 114 -8.15 20.33 -3.18
CA PHE A 114 -8.19 18.88 -3.31
C PHE A 114 -8.69 18.23 -2.02
N ASP A 115 -9.47 17.17 -2.17
CA ASP A 115 -9.98 16.39 -1.05
C ASP A 115 -8.88 15.55 -0.42
N TYR A 116 -7.98 15.05 -1.26
CA TYR A 116 -6.83 14.24 -0.84
C TYR A 116 -5.55 14.77 -1.47
N ILE A 117 -4.53 15.00 -0.64
CA ILE A 117 -3.20 15.40 -1.09
C ILE A 117 -2.18 14.43 -0.51
N MET A 118 -1.32 13.87 -1.37
CA MET A 118 -0.30 12.94 -0.93
C MET A 118 1.10 13.38 -1.37
N ALA A 119 2.09 13.11 -0.50
CA ALA A 119 3.50 13.25 -0.77
C ALA A 119 4.22 12.04 -0.18
N HIS A 120 4.37 11.00 -1.00
CA HIS A 120 5.04 9.77 -0.62
C HIS A 120 6.48 9.74 -1.11
N GLY A 121 7.43 9.47 -0.20
CA GLY A 121 8.85 9.41 -0.57
C GLY A 121 9.47 10.74 -0.98
N VAL A 122 8.95 11.90 -0.51
CA VAL A 122 9.44 13.23 -0.87
C VAL A 122 10.10 13.95 0.32
N TYR A 123 9.38 14.09 1.42
CA TYR A 123 9.71 15.01 2.51
C TYR A 123 11.14 14.85 3.06
N SER A 124 11.63 13.65 3.26
CA SER A 124 12.98 13.41 3.80
C SER A 124 14.11 13.51 2.77
N TRP A 125 13.76 13.59 1.48
CA TRP A 125 14.72 13.52 0.37
C TRP A 125 14.95 14.85 -0.34
N VAL A 126 14.35 15.92 0.17
CA VAL A 126 14.43 17.26 -0.41
C VAL A 126 15.00 18.27 0.59
N PRO A 127 15.60 19.39 0.12
CA PRO A 127 16.08 20.48 0.97
C PRO A 127 14.97 21.10 1.82
N MET A 128 15.35 21.83 2.87
CA MET A 128 14.41 22.41 3.83
C MET A 128 13.43 23.42 3.18
N ASP A 129 13.89 24.22 2.23
CA ASP A 129 13.03 25.17 1.48
C ASP A 129 11.94 24.44 0.70
N VAL A 130 12.24 23.29 0.10
CA VAL A 130 11.26 22.44 -0.59
C VAL A 130 10.29 21.79 0.40
N ARG A 131 10.74 21.38 1.61
CA ARG A 131 9.84 20.87 2.66
C ARG A 131 8.85 21.93 3.13
N HIS A 132 9.32 23.16 3.34
CA HIS A 132 8.46 24.30 3.67
C HIS A 132 7.43 24.54 2.56
N ALA A 133 7.86 24.57 1.30
CA ALA A 133 6.97 24.76 0.16
C ALA A 133 5.94 23.62 0.04
N LEU A 134 6.35 22.37 0.25
CA LEU A 134 5.46 21.20 0.22
C LEU A 134 4.34 21.31 1.25
N LEU A 135 4.66 21.61 2.51
CA LEU A 135 3.63 21.78 3.55
C LEU A 135 2.79 23.04 3.34
N ALA A 136 3.36 24.12 2.80
CA ALA A 136 2.62 25.32 2.43
C ALA A 136 1.59 25.04 1.32
N VAL A 137 1.98 24.29 0.27
CA VAL A 137 1.08 23.85 -0.81
C VAL A 137 -0.04 22.99 -0.23
N ILE A 138 0.28 21.99 0.59
CA ILE A 138 -0.72 21.15 1.25
C ILE A 138 -1.66 22.01 2.08
N GLY A 139 -1.13 22.86 2.97
CA GLY A 139 -1.92 23.73 3.86
C GLY A 139 -2.85 24.66 3.12
N ARG A 140 -2.52 25.12 1.91
CA ARG A 140 -3.38 25.99 1.11
C ARG A 140 -4.39 25.22 0.27
N MET A 141 -3.94 24.14 -0.41
CA MET A 141 -4.74 23.43 -1.40
C MET A 141 -5.62 22.33 -0.81
N LEU A 142 -5.44 21.96 0.46
CA LEU A 142 -6.29 20.97 1.11
C LEU A 142 -7.70 21.52 1.32
N ALA A 143 -8.72 20.78 0.91
CA ALA A 143 -10.11 21.11 1.16
C ALA A 143 -10.42 21.22 2.67
N PRO A 144 -11.51 21.91 3.09
CA PRO A 144 -11.84 22.05 4.51
C PRO A 144 -11.96 20.73 5.27
N GLN A 145 -12.50 19.69 4.65
CA GLN A 145 -12.65 18.32 5.20
C GLN A 145 -11.67 17.34 4.56
N GLY A 146 -10.61 17.85 3.92
CA GLY A 146 -9.64 17.04 3.20
C GLY A 146 -8.64 16.35 4.14
N VAL A 147 -8.02 15.29 3.62
CA VAL A 147 -6.95 14.55 4.29
C VAL A 147 -5.68 14.59 3.46
N ALA A 148 -4.56 14.97 4.08
CA ALA A 148 -3.26 14.89 3.44
C ALA A 148 -2.43 13.74 4.03
N PHE A 149 -1.61 13.12 3.18
CA PHE A 149 -0.67 12.07 3.52
C PHE A 149 0.76 12.55 3.26
N VAL A 150 1.64 12.41 4.25
CA VAL A 150 3.07 12.71 4.09
C VAL A 150 3.88 11.58 4.72
N SER A 151 4.82 11.02 3.96
CA SER A 151 5.76 10.03 4.49
C SER A 151 7.15 10.61 4.66
N TYR A 152 7.86 10.14 5.68
CA TYR A 152 9.20 10.62 6.03
C TYR A 152 9.96 9.62 6.90
N LEU A 153 11.29 9.77 6.94
CA LEU A 153 12.18 9.02 7.81
C LEU A 153 12.04 9.49 9.26
N ALA A 154 11.81 8.57 10.18
CA ALA A 154 11.54 8.85 11.58
C ALA A 154 12.73 8.48 12.48
N LEU A 155 13.02 9.36 13.44
CA LEU A 155 13.96 9.11 14.51
C LEU A 155 13.27 8.39 15.68
N PRO A 156 13.96 7.47 16.40
CA PRO A 156 15.39 7.20 16.34
C PRO A 156 15.80 6.14 15.31
N GLY A 157 14.90 5.34 14.79
CA GLY A 157 15.21 4.17 13.99
C GLY A 157 15.92 4.48 12.68
N ALA A 158 15.67 5.66 12.08
CA ALA A 158 16.39 6.07 10.88
C ALA A 158 17.90 6.29 11.06
N HIS A 159 18.40 6.47 12.30
CA HIS A 159 19.84 6.52 12.54
C HIS A 159 20.57 5.25 12.10
N MET A 160 19.92 4.10 12.24
CA MET A 160 20.45 2.82 11.79
C MET A 160 20.66 2.81 10.28
N ARG A 161 19.72 3.37 9.53
CA ARG A 161 19.84 3.53 8.08
C ARG A 161 20.94 4.51 7.69
N GLU A 162 21.06 5.65 8.38
CA GLU A 162 22.11 6.64 8.13
C GLU A 162 23.53 6.08 8.33
N LEU A 163 23.69 5.13 9.24
CA LEU A 163 24.99 4.45 9.42
C LEU A 163 25.36 3.64 8.16
N VAL A 164 24.42 2.86 7.61
CA VAL A 164 24.65 2.14 6.33
C VAL A 164 24.94 3.12 5.20
N ARG A 165 24.14 4.17 5.05
CA ARG A 165 24.34 5.20 4.03
C ARG A 165 25.73 5.82 4.11
N THR A 166 26.22 6.11 5.32
CA THR A 166 27.57 6.63 5.55
C THR A 166 28.63 5.68 4.99
N ILE A 167 28.51 4.39 5.26
CA ILE A 167 29.46 3.36 4.84
C ILE A 167 29.49 3.23 3.31
N ILE A 168 28.31 3.04 2.69
CA ILE A 168 28.24 2.78 1.25
C ILE A 168 28.58 4.03 0.42
N ARG A 169 28.16 5.21 0.85
CA ARG A 169 28.51 6.47 0.17
C ARG A 169 29.99 6.77 0.24
N PHE A 170 30.65 6.52 1.39
CA PHE A 170 32.11 6.61 1.48
C PHE A 170 32.79 5.68 0.48
N HIS A 171 32.35 4.44 0.38
CA HIS A 171 32.95 3.43 -0.50
C HIS A 171 32.75 3.75 -1.99
N THR A 172 31.58 4.25 -2.36
CA THR A 172 31.20 4.44 -3.77
C THR A 172 31.43 5.85 -4.31
N GLN A 173 31.96 6.79 -3.51
CA GLN A 173 32.10 8.22 -3.84
C GLN A 173 32.86 8.51 -5.15
N ALA A 174 33.81 7.65 -5.53
CA ALA A 174 34.60 7.78 -6.76
C ALA A 174 34.00 7.00 -7.95
N THR A 175 32.88 6.32 -7.78
CA THR A 175 32.26 5.49 -8.83
C THR A 175 31.19 6.29 -9.56
N PRO A 176 31.37 6.62 -10.86
CA PRO A 176 30.40 7.47 -11.57
C PRO A 176 29.13 6.74 -12.05
N ASN A 177 29.19 5.43 -12.22
CA ASN A 177 28.06 4.62 -12.69
C ASN A 177 27.12 4.24 -11.54
N PRO A 178 25.82 4.63 -11.58
CA PRO A 178 24.87 4.35 -10.51
C PRO A 178 24.67 2.87 -10.18
N MET A 179 24.57 2.02 -11.18
CA MET A 179 24.31 0.59 -10.96
C MET A 179 25.56 -0.13 -10.43
N LEU A 180 26.76 0.34 -10.81
CA LEU A 180 28.02 -0.14 -10.21
C LEU A 180 28.15 0.30 -8.75
N GLN A 181 27.68 1.51 -8.38
CA GLN A 181 27.60 1.93 -6.97
C GLN A 181 26.71 0.99 -6.16
N VAL A 182 25.56 0.59 -6.70
CA VAL A 182 24.63 -0.37 -6.07
C VAL A 182 25.33 -1.72 -5.84
N GLU A 183 26.00 -2.25 -6.86
CA GLU A 183 26.72 -3.53 -6.78
C GLU A 183 27.85 -3.48 -5.73
N GLN A 184 28.67 -2.43 -5.76
CA GLN A 184 29.74 -2.20 -4.78
C GLN A 184 29.19 -2.06 -3.36
N SER A 185 28.05 -1.38 -3.19
CA SER A 185 27.39 -1.23 -1.89
C SER A 185 27.00 -2.58 -1.29
N ARG A 186 26.34 -3.43 -2.09
CA ARG A 186 25.95 -4.79 -1.66
C ARG A 186 27.19 -5.65 -1.32
N SER A 187 28.22 -5.59 -2.15
CA SER A 187 29.47 -6.32 -1.95
C SER A 187 30.18 -5.91 -0.67
N LEU A 188 30.25 -4.59 -0.39
CA LEU A 188 30.85 -4.07 0.84
C LEU A 188 30.08 -4.49 2.09
N LEU A 189 28.76 -4.37 2.09
CA LEU A 189 27.94 -4.76 3.25
C LEU A 189 28.06 -6.27 3.51
N LYS A 190 28.13 -7.09 2.47
CA LYS A 190 28.39 -8.53 2.57
C LYS A 190 29.77 -8.80 3.17
N LEU A 191 30.82 -8.08 2.71
CA LEU A 191 32.15 -8.19 3.28
C LEU A 191 32.16 -7.86 4.79
N ILE A 192 31.48 -6.78 5.22
CA ILE A 192 31.42 -6.39 6.63
C ILE A 192 30.66 -7.45 7.45
N SER A 193 29.54 -7.97 6.93
CA SER A 193 28.71 -8.96 7.64
C SER A 193 29.43 -10.30 7.86
N THR A 194 30.29 -10.71 6.92
CA THR A 194 30.97 -12.02 6.95
C THR A 194 32.47 -11.94 7.29
N GLY A 195 33.05 -10.76 7.26
CA GLY A 195 34.52 -10.56 7.39
C GLY A 195 35.07 -10.66 8.81
N SER A 196 34.22 -10.72 9.84
CA SER A 196 34.64 -10.86 11.24
C SER A 196 34.51 -12.31 11.70
N THR A 197 35.58 -12.80 12.34
CA THR A 197 35.55 -14.11 13.00
C THR A 197 34.89 -14.07 14.38
N LEU A 198 34.65 -12.90 14.91
CA LEU A 198 34.01 -12.67 16.20
C LEU A 198 32.66 -11.96 15.97
N PRO A 199 31.53 -12.68 16.07
CA PRO A 199 30.21 -12.07 15.98
C PRO A 199 30.03 -11.01 17.07
N ASN A 200 29.53 -9.84 16.68
CA ASN A 200 29.19 -8.76 17.61
C ASN A 200 27.88 -8.11 17.16
N HIS A 201 27.30 -7.28 18.01
CA HIS A 201 26.02 -6.62 17.71
C HIS A 201 26.07 -5.76 16.44
N TYR A 202 27.20 -5.17 16.13
CA TYR A 202 27.37 -4.36 14.93
C TYR A 202 27.32 -5.22 13.65
N THR A 203 28.07 -6.34 13.61
CA THR A 203 28.05 -7.23 12.43
C THR A 203 26.69 -7.90 12.24
N GLN A 204 26.02 -8.27 13.35
CA GLN A 204 24.66 -8.80 13.27
C GLN A 204 23.69 -7.77 12.70
N TRP A 205 23.76 -6.54 13.20
CA TRP A 205 22.92 -5.46 12.70
C TRP A 205 23.18 -5.15 11.21
N ILE A 206 24.44 -5.12 10.75
CA ILE A 206 24.78 -4.97 9.31
C ILE A 206 24.19 -6.13 8.50
N THR A 207 24.20 -7.34 9.03
CA THR A 207 23.59 -8.50 8.37
C THR A 207 22.08 -8.32 8.19
N ASP A 208 21.38 -7.85 9.22
CA ASP A 208 19.94 -7.59 9.17
C ASP A 208 19.62 -6.48 8.14
N GLU A 209 20.43 -5.41 8.07
CA GLU A 209 20.28 -4.35 7.06
C GLU A 209 20.57 -4.85 5.64
N LEU A 210 21.59 -5.70 5.48
CA LEU A 210 21.91 -6.30 4.17
C LEU A 210 20.73 -7.11 3.62
N VAL A 211 20.05 -7.90 4.46
CA VAL A 211 18.85 -8.66 4.07
C VAL A 211 17.74 -7.71 3.56
N LEU A 212 17.55 -6.55 4.18
CA LEU A 212 16.58 -5.55 3.71
C LEU A 212 16.99 -4.98 2.35
N ILE A 213 18.27 -4.63 2.19
CA ILE A 213 18.83 -4.02 0.98
C ILE A 213 18.82 -5.01 -0.21
N GLU A 214 19.10 -6.29 0.02
CA GLU A 214 19.09 -7.32 -1.03
C GLU A 214 17.70 -7.53 -1.63
N ASN A 215 16.63 -7.30 -0.84
CA ASN A 215 15.25 -7.41 -1.29
C ASN A 215 14.76 -6.18 -2.08
N HIS A 216 15.54 -5.10 -2.14
CA HIS A 216 15.18 -3.90 -2.92
C HIS A 216 15.70 -3.99 -4.35
N ALA A 217 14.94 -3.45 -5.30
CA ALA A 217 15.43 -3.23 -6.67
C ALA A 217 16.65 -2.29 -6.65
N GLY A 218 17.57 -2.48 -7.58
CA GLY A 218 18.81 -1.69 -7.63
C GLY A 218 18.56 -0.19 -7.78
N GLU A 219 17.58 0.17 -8.59
CA GLU A 219 17.15 1.54 -8.83
C GLU A 219 16.60 2.20 -7.55
N ALA A 220 15.78 1.49 -6.79
CA ALA A 220 15.28 1.96 -5.51
C ALA A 220 16.42 2.16 -4.51
N LEU A 221 17.37 1.23 -4.44
CA LEU A 221 18.53 1.34 -3.58
C LEU A 221 19.39 2.56 -3.93
N PHE A 222 19.56 2.87 -5.22
CA PHE A 222 20.29 4.05 -5.65
C PHE A 222 19.66 5.34 -5.09
N HIS A 223 18.36 5.50 -5.25
CA HIS A 223 17.67 6.69 -4.75
C HIS A 223 17.55 6.74 -3.23
N ASP A 224 17.31 5.61 -2.60
CA ASP A 224 17.02 5.54 -1.19
C ASP A 224 18.28 5.55 -0.31
N GLU A 225 19.36 4.87 -0.73
CA GLU A 225 20.56 4.72 0.11
C GLU A 225 21.74 5.58 -0.36
N LEU A 226 21.83 5.91 -1.64
CA LEU A 226 22.94 6.68 -2.22
C LEU A 226 22.60 8.16 -2.46
N SER A 227 21.34 8.57 -2.31
CA SER A 227 20.92 9.97 -2.38
C SER A 227 21.80 10.89 -1.52
N SER A 228 22.07 12.10 -2.02
CA SER A 228 22.85 13.11 -1.31
C SER A 228 22.12 13.72 -0.10
N ILE A 229 20.79 13.75 -0.15
CA ILE A 229 19.95 14.30 0.92
C ILE A 229 19.23 13.14 1.62
N SER A 230 19.35 13.13 2.95
CA SER A 230 18.53 12.34 3.85
C SER A 230 18.34 13.16 5.13
N ALA A 231 17.11 13.34 5.54
CA ALA A 231 16.82 14.17 6.70
C ALA A 231 15.71 13.55 7.54
N PRO A 232 16.07 12.55 8.34
CA PRO A 232 15.20 12.01 9.36
C PRO A 232 14.94 13.05 10.45
N LEU A 233 13.75 12.96 11.08
CA LEU A 233 13.36 13.88 12.15
C LEU A 233 12.48 13.17 13.18
N LEU A 234 12.31 13.79 14.35
CA LEU A 234 11.34 13.34 15.33
C LEU A 234 9.92 13.58 14.82
N PHE A 235 8.97 12.73 15.21
CA PHE A 235 7.57 12.92 14.90
C PHE A 235 7.03 14.26 15.40
N THR A 236 7.42 14.65 16.62
CA THR A 236 7.06 15.96 17.20
C THR A 236 7.56 17.15 16.38
N GLU A 237 8.75 17.07 15.81
CA GLU A 237 9.31 18.08 14.91
C GLU A 237 8.51 18.18 13.59
N PHE A 238 8.12 17.03 13.02
CA PHE A 238 7.27 17.00 11.83
C PHE A 238 5.91 17.66 12.10
N VAL A 239 5.25 17.27 13.20
CA VAL A 239 3.93 17.85 13.58
C VAL A 239 4.03 19.34 13.85
N ALA A 240 5.09 19.80 14.53
CA ALA A 240 5.33 21.22 14.75
C ALA A 240 5.51 21.97 13.42
N HIS A 241 6.29 21.41 12.48
CA HIS A 241 6.46 22.01 11.15
C HIS A 241 5.14 22.05 10.37
N ALA A 242 4.35 20.97 10.36
CA ALA A 242 3.03 20.95 9.74
C ALA A 242 2.09 22.01 10.35
N GLY A 243 2.17 22.21 11.67
CA GLY A 243 1.40 23.21 12.40
C GLY A 243 1.65 24.65 11.92
N THR A 244 2.87 24.99 11.47
CA THR A 244 3.18 26.30 10.91
C THR A 244 2.45 26.59 9.59
N HIS A 245 1.89 25.55 8.95
CA HIS A 245 1.14 25.61 7.70
C HIS A 245 -0.35 25.30 7.88
N ALA A 246 -0.90 25.49 9.09
CA ALA A 246 -2.30 25.23 9.43
C ALA A 246 -2.73 23.78 9.11
N LEU A 247 -1.86 22.82 9.44
CA LEU A 247 -2.10 21.39 9.35
C LEU A 247 -1.97 20.76 10.74
N GLN A 248 -2.82 19.80 11.04
CA GLN A 248 -2.89 19.08 12.31
C GLN A 248 -2.75 17.57 12.08
N PHE A 249 -2.11 16.87 13.01
CA PHE A 249 -2.03 15.41 13.02
C PHE A 249 -3.42 14.77 13.16
N LEU A 250 -3.77 13.92 12.21
CA LEU A 250 -5.02 13.17 12.20
C LEU A 250 -4.83 11.73 12.74
N SER A 251 -4.01 10.95 12.08
CA SER A 251 -3.64 9.58 12.45
C SER A 251 -2.45 9.11 11.60
N GLU A 252 -1.98 7.88 11.82
CA GLU A 252 -1.12 7.21 10.84
C GLU A 252 -1.97 6.53 9.76
N ALA A 253 -1.41 6.41 8.54
CA ALA A 253 -2.08 5.71 7.44
C ALA A 253 -2.23 4.20 7.71
N GLU A 254 -1.32 3.62 8.49
CA GLU A 254 -1.36 2.20 8.83
C GLU A 254 -2.37 1.88 9.94
N SER A 255 -2.65 2.81 10.86
CA SER A 255 -3.51 2.57 12.01
C SER A 255 -4.35 3.78 12.41
N LEU A 256 -5.58 3.54 12.86
CA LEU A 256 -6.48 4.57 13.40
C LEU A 256 -6.13 5.01 14.81
N LEU A 257 -5.51 4.12 15.57
CA LEU A 257 -5.17 4.30 16.97
C LEU A 257 -3.68 4.07 17.18
N PRO A 258 -3.05 4.76 18.15
CA PRO A 258 -1.70 4.44 18.57
C PRO A 258 -1.61 2.95 18.93
N ILE A 259 -0.84 2.19 18.22
CA ILE A 259 -0.67 0.76 18.46
C ILE A 259 0.81 0.46 18.61
N SER A 260 1.20 -0.01 19.78
CA SER A 260 2.43 -0.76 19.93
C SER A 260 2.09 -2.22 20.24
N ARG A 261 2.59 -3.12 19.41
CA ARG A 261 2.44 -4.56 19.59
C ARG A 261 3.47 -5.14 20.56
N ALA A 262 4.56 -4.41 20.76
CA ALA A 262 5.73 -4.86 21.50
C ALA A 262 5.76 -4.40 22.96
N LEU A 263 4.76 -3.63 23.44
CA LEU A 263 4.74 -3.14 24.82
C LEU A 263 4.27 -4.22 25.79
N THR A 264 5.01 -4.35 26.89
CA THR A 264 4.55 -5.05 28.09
C THR A 264 3.38 -4.28 28.75
N ASP A 265 2.61 -4.95 29.59
CA ASP A 265 1.52 -4.29 30.31
C ASP A 265 2.03 -3.19 31.25
N GLU A 266 3.20 -3.39 31.86
CA GLU A 266 3.88 -2.38 32.66
C GLU A 266 4.25 -1.13 31.86
N ALA A 267 4.82 -1.30 30.67
CA ALA A 267 5.13 -0.18 29.79
C ALA A 267 3.87 0.58 29.32
N ARG A 268 2.77 -0.13 29.06
CA ARG A 268 1.46 0.50 28.74
C ARG A 268 0.96 1.35 29.90
N GLU A 269 1.03 0.84 31.13
CA GLU A 269 0.59 1.59 32.30
C GLU A 269 1.46 2.85 32.52
N GLN A 270 2.77 2.78 32.29
CA GLN A 270 3.66 3.93 32.37
C GLN A 270 3.38 4.98 31.30
N LEU A 271 2.94 4.59 30.08
CA LEU A 271 2.59 5.50 29.01
C LEU A 271 1.16 6.06 29.11
N ARG A 272 0.30 5.49 29.95
CA ARG A 272 -1.10 5.88 30.11
C ARG A 272 -1.32 7.38 30.37
N PRO A 273 -0.51 8.09 31.19
CA PRO A 273 -0.66 9.53 31.34
C PRO A 273 -0.52 10.33 30.04
N LEU A 274 0.18 9.77 29.03
CA LEU A 274 0.38 10.40 27.72
C LEU A 274 -0.81 10.22 26.76
N GLU A 275 -1.79 9.37 27.08
CA GLU A 275 -2.97 9.14 26.21
C GLU A 275 -3.77 10.42 25.94
N GLN A 276 -3.69 11.42 26.80
CA GLN A 276 -4.29 12.74 26.61
C GLN A 276 -3.53 13.60 25.59
N ASN A 277 -2.26 13.26 25.30
CA ASN A 277 -1.44 13.94 24.30
C ASN A 277 -0.99 12.93 23.24
N ARG A 278 -1.82 12.75 22.21
CA ARG A 278 -1.59 11.79 21.15
C ARG A 278 -0.25 11.98 20.43
N VAL A 279 0.19 13.22 20.25
CA VAL A 279 1.46 13.52 19.58
C VAL A 279 2.63 13.04 20.42
N LEU A 280 2.58 13.30 21.72
CA LEU A 280 3.65 12.86 22.62
C LEU A 280 3.65 11.33 22.79
N LEU A 281 2.47 10.72 22.93
CA LEU A 281 2.35 9.25 22.98
C LEU A 281 2.97 8.59 21.74
N GLU A 282 2.63 9.05 20.53
CA GLU A 282 3.18 8.55 19.27
C GLU A 282 4.71 8.68 19.23
N GLN A 283 5.27 9.78 19.74
CA GLN A 283 6.73 9.94 19.80
C GLN A 283 7.37 8.93 20.75
N TYR A 284 6.76 8.65 21.90
CA TYR A 284 7.28 7.62 22.82
C TYR A 284 7.17 6.21 22.23
N LEU A 285 6.12 5.93 21.46
CA LEU A 285 6.01 4.67 20.71
C LEU A 285 7.12 4.53 19.66
N ASP A 286 7.53 5.62 19.01
CA ASP A 286 8.69 5.59 18.11
C ASP A 286 9.99 5.21 18.83
N PHE A 287 10.18 5.72 20.05
CA PHE A 287 11.34 5.36 20.85
C PHE A 287 11.32 3.90 21.29
N MET A 288 10.15 3.37 21.67
CA MET A 288 10.00 1.99 22.11
C MET A 288 10.18 0.99 20.96
N GLU A 289 9.74 1.34 19.74
CA GLU A 289 9.76 0.47 18.56
C GLU A 289 10.99 0.66 17.68
N GLY A 290 11.78 1.72 17.90
CA GLY A 290 12.85 2.09 16.97
C GLY A 290 12.33 2.39 15.59
N ARG A 291 11.19 3.12 15.50
CA ARG A 291 10.51 3.37 14.22
C ARG A 291 11.41 4.12 13.26
N ARG A 292 11.49 3.62 12.00
CA ARG A 292 12.36 4.16 10.94
C ARG A 292 11.65 5.05 9.94
N PHE A 293 10.34 4.87 9.82
CA PHE A 293 9.52 5.50 8.77
C PHE A 293 8.11 5.76 9.27
N ARG A 294 7.56 6.92 8.90
CA ARG A 294 6.20 7.30 9.22
C ARG A 294 5.41 7.64 7.95
N GLN A 295 4.11 7.41 8.05
CA GLN A 295 3.11 7.69 7.04
C GLN A 295 1.96 8.43 7.70
N THR A 296 2.19 9.71 7.90
CA THR A 296 1.33 10.55 8.75
C THR A 296 0.22 11.20 7.95
N LEU A 297 -1.00 11.10 8.47
CA LEU A 297 -2.17 11.80 7.94
C LEU A 297 -2.36 13.13 8.67
N LEU A 298 -2.64 14.16 7.88
CA LEU A 298 -2.89 15.53 8.33
C LEU A 298 -4.27 15.99 7.88
N CYS A 299 -4.87 16.91 8.67
CA CYS A 299 -6.12 17.58 8.34
C CYS A 299 -6.05 19.06 8.75
N ARG A 300 -7.14 19.80 8.54
CA ARG A 300 -7.28 21.17 9.04
C ARG A 300 -7.35 21.18 10.58
N PRO A 301 -6.85 22.25 11.25
CA PRO A 301 -6.93 22.37 12.70
C PRO A 301 -8.37 22.30 13.23
N GLY A 302 -8.53 21.69 14.42
CA GLY A 302 -9.83 21.55 15.08
C GLY A 302 -10.69 20.38 14.60
N LEU A 303 -10.16 19.53 13.69
CA LEU A 303 -10.83 18.36 13.17
C LEU A 303 -10.15 17.07 13.65
N GLY A 304 -10.85 15.94 13.60
CA GLY A 304 -10.24 14.62 13.76
C GLY A 304 -9.73 14.27 15.15
N GLU A 305 -10.18 14.97 16.20
CA GLU A 305 -9.68 14.76 17.56
C GLU A 305 -10.14 13.43 18.16
N LYS A 306 -11.36 13.01 17.85
CA LYS A 306 -11.99 11.80 18.41
C LYS A 306 -12.15 10.72 17.35
N LEU A 307 -12.13 9.46 17.81
CA LEU A 307 -12.53 8.32 17.00
C LEU A 307 -14.04 8.14 17.13
N GLU A 308 -14.76 8.25 16.01
CA GLU A 308 -16.20 8.06 15.91
C GLU A 308 -16.52 6.64 15.39
N GLN A 309 -16.37 5.66 16.27
CA GLN A 309 -16.50 4.24 15.92
C GLN A 309 -17.91 3.86 15.39
N ASP A 310 -18.94 4.61 15.76
CA ASP A 310 -20.32 4.37 15.30
C ASP A 310 -20.46 4.63 13.79
N ARG A 311 -19.55 5.41 13.20
CA ARG A 311 -19.50 5.60 11.74
C ARG A 311 -19.16 4.30 10.97
N LEU A 312 -18.67 3.26 11.64
CA LEU A 312 -18.51 1.92 11.03
C LEU A 312 -19.80 1.39 10.43
N ASP A 313 -20.97 1.78 10.94
CA ASP A 313 -22.27 1.35 10.40
C ASP A 313 -22.48 1.70 8.93
N GLN A 314 -21.70 2.65 8.38
CA GLN A 314 -21.72 3.07 6.99
C GLN A 314 -20.65 2.40 6.13
N LEU A 315 -19.80 1.56 6.73
CA LEU A 315 -18.67 0.95 6.06
C LEU A 315 -18.87 -0.56 5.86
N TRP A 316 -18.06 -1.10 4.96
CA TRP A 316 -17.91 -2.52 4.73
C TRP A 316 -16.62 -2.99 5.37
N VAL A 317 -16.58 -4.22 5.82
CA VAL A 317 -15.45 -4.84 6.52
C VAL A 317 -15.03 -6.09 5.78
N SER A 318 -13.75 -6.26 5.53
CA SER A 318 -13.18 -7.50 5.01
C SER A 318 -12.05 -7.99 5.92
N CYS A 319 -11.84 -9.31 5.95
CA CYS A 319 -10.75 -9.93 6.68
C CYS A 319 -9.97 -10.88 5.76
N ARG A 320 -8.65 -10.77 5.78
CA ARG A 320 -7.75 -11.66 5.01
C ARG A 320 -6.95 -12.59 5.91
N ALA A 321 -7.23 -12.60 7.20
CA ALA A 321 -6.63 -13.54 8.12
C ALA A 321 -7.32 -14.91 8.00
N THR A 322 -6.61 -15.95 8.36
CA THR A 322 -7.13 -17.30 8.52
C THR A 322 -7.07 -17.70 9.99
N PRO A 323 -8.07 -18.42 10.51
CA PRO A 323 -8.01 -18.91 11.88
C PRO A 323 -6.83 -19.89 12.03
N GLY A 324 -6.22 -19.89 13.22
CA GLY A 324 -5.22 -20.88 13.59
C GLY A 324 -5.78 -22.30 13.57
N ASN A 325 -4.91 -23.29 13.67
CA ASN A 325 -5.28 -24.70 13.57
C ASN A 325 -6.27 -25.13 14.68
N GLY A 326 -7.35 -25.75 14.27
CA GLY A 326 -8.34 -26.38 15.15
C GLY A 326 -9.70 -25.69 15.16
N PRO A 327 -10.73 -26.39 15.70
CA PRO A 327 -12.07 -25.83 15.85
C PRO A 327 -12.07 -24.66 16.84
N VAL A 328 -12.75 -23.57 16.50
CA VAL A 328 -12.90 -22.40 17.35
C VAL A 328 -14.11 -22.58 18.25
N ALA A 329 -13.91 -22.85 19.54
CA ALA A 329 -14.98 -22.82 20.53
C ALA A 329 -15.22 -21.38 20.99
N LEU A 330 -16.42 -20.83 20.73
CA LEU A 330 -16.72 -19.43 21.09
C LEU A 330 -16.72 -19.22 22.61
N ALA A 331 -17.23 -20.18 23.38
CA ALA A 331 -17.34 -20.11 24.84
C ALA A 331 -15.99 -20.29 25.58
N ASP A 332 -14.97 -20.82 24.92
CA ASP A 332 -13.64 -20.99 25.53
C ASP A 332 -13.03 -19.61 25.81
N PRO A 333 -12.57 -19.30 27.04
CA PRO A 333 -11.95 -18.02 27.34
C PRO A 333 -10.56 -17.84 26.70
N THR A 334 -9.95 -18.93 26.17
CA THR A 334 -8.62 -18.88 25.56
C THR A 334 -8.64 -18.00 24.30
N PRO A 335 -7.77 -16.99 24.19
CA PRO A 335 -7.67 -16.18 22.99
C PRO A 335 -7.24 -17.01 21.77
N ILE A 336 -7.86 -16.75 20.64
CA ILE A 336 -7.56 -17.44 19.37
C ILE A 336 -6.85 -16.47 18.43
N GLY A 337 -5.76 -16.97 17.80
CA GLY A 337 -5.01 -16.25 16.77
C GLY A 337 -5.65 -16.42 15.39
N PHE A 338 -5.76 -15.32 14.65
CA PHE A 338 -6.06 -15.28 13.22
C PHE A 338 -4.85 -14.69 12.51
N PHE A 339 -4.32 -15.40 11.53
CA PHE A 339 -3.02 -15.12 10.94
C PHE A 339 -3.18 -14.59 9.51
N GLY A 340 -2.55 -13.46 9.24
CA GLY A 340 -2.48 -12.84 7.93
C GLY A 340 -1.11 -12.98 7.28
N HIS A 341 -0.94 -12.26 6.18
CA HIS A 341 0.34 -12.21 5.46
C HIS A 341 1.45 -11.62 6.37
N ARG A 342 2.72 -12.02 6.15
CA ARG A 342 3.90 -11.57 6.91
C ARG A 342 3.81 -11.80 8.42
N LYS A 343 3.17 -12.90 8.85
CA LYS A 343 3.01 -13.28 10.26
C LYS A 343 2.22 -12.25 11.10
N ALA A 344 1.43 -11.40 10.44
CA ALA A 344 0.51 -10.53 11.15
C ALA A 344 -0.56 -11.38 11.86
N GLU A 345 -0.82 -11.08 13.15
CA GLU A 345 -1.74 -11.84 14.00
C GLU A 345 -2.80 -10.91 14.59
N LEU A 346 -4.07 -11.34 14.54
CA LEU A 346 -5.17 -10.81 15.32
C LEU A 346 -5.55 -11.79 16.42
N ARG A 347 -5.75 -11.30 17.63
CA ARG A 347 -6.22 -12.12 18.76
C ARG A 347 -7.65 -11.80 19.11
N ALA A 348 -8.53 -12.79 19.05
CA ALA A 348 -9.90 -12.72 19.49
C ALA A 348 -10.05 -13.38 20.87
N SER A 349 -10.47 -12.61 21.86
CA SER A 349 -10.56 -13.06 23.26
C SER A 349 -11.99 -13.24 23.75
N THR A 350 -12.97 -12.57 23.11
CA THR A 350 -14.39 -12.65 23.52
C THR A 350 -15.18 -13.52 22.53
N PRO A 351 -16.30 -14.12 22.96
CA PRO A 351 -17.19 -14.84 22.05
C PRO A 351 -17.60 -14.02 20.83
N ALA A 352 -17.91 -12.73 21.01
CA ALA A 352 -18.32 -11.83 19.95
C ALA A 352 -17.18 -11.56 18.93
N THR A 353 -15.95 -11.31 19.38
CA THR A 353 -14.82 -11.08 18.46
C THR A 353 -14.44 -12.35 17.71
N LYS A 354 -14.52 -13.53 18.35
CA LYS A 354 -14.32 -14.83 17.68
C LYS A 354 -15.39 -15.07 16.61
N ALA A 355 -16.66 -14.88 16.96
CA ALA A 355 -17.77 -15.05 16.05
C ALA A 355 -17.66 -14.12 14.83
N ALA A 356 -17.38 -12.82 15.04
CA ALA A 356 -17.23 -11.84 13.97
C ALA A 356 -16.07 -12.19 13.03
N LEU A 357 -14.90 -12.57 13.56
CA LEU A 357 -13.77 -12.97 12.72
C LEU A 357 -14.05 -14.27 11.95
N LEU A 358 -14.77 -15.22 12.54
CA LEU A 358 -15.20 -16.43 11.81
C LEU A 358 -16.17 -16.12 10.68
N GLU A 359 -17.13 -15.19 10.87
CA GLU A 359 -18.01 -14.73 9.80
C GLU A 359 -17.21 -14.08 8.65
N LEU A 360 -16.30 -13.18 8.97
CA LEU A 360 -15.46 -12.52 7.96
C LEU A 360 -14.52 -13.50 7.23
N THR A 361 -13.97 -14.49 7.93
CA THR A 361 -13.04 -15.45 7.34
C THR A 361 -13.73 -16.59 6.60
N SER A 362 -15.03 -16.80 6.78
CA SER A 362 -15.82 -17.74 5.97
C SER A 362 -16.03 -17.25 4.52
N HIS A 363 -15.80 -15.97 4.26
CA HIS A 363 -15.88 -15.33 2.94
C HIS A 363 -14.54 -14.62 2.62
N PRO A 364 -13.45 -15.36 2.37
CA PRO A 364 -12.11 -14.79 2.28
C PRO A 364 -12.02 -13.73 1.18
N GLY A 365 -11.61 -12.51 1.56
CA GLY A 365 -11.43 -11.41 0.63
C GLY A 365 -12.71 -10.73 0.17
N GLU A 366 -13.90 -11.16 0.57
CA GLU A 366 -15.14 -10.44 0.35
C GLU A 366 -15.37 -9.43 1.49
N ALA A 367 -15.95 -8.28 1.14
CA ALA A 367 -16.35 -7.30 2.14
C ALA A 367 -17.83 -7.50 2.51
N MET A 368 -18.14 -7.36 3.77
CA MET A 368 -19.50 -7.44 4.34
C MET A 368 -19.82 -6.08 4.97
N SER A 369 -21.04 -5.54 4.75
CA SER A 369 -21.42 -4.31 5.45
C SER A 369 -21.46 -4.54 6.95
N PHE A 370 -21.03 -3.53 7.74
CA PHE A 370 -20.90 -3.72 9.17
C PHE A 370 -22.21 -4.10 9.87
N PRO A 371 -23.40 -3.55 9.52
CA PRO A 371 -24.68 -4.00 10.06
C PRO A 371 -24.99 -5.49 9.78
N VAL A 372 -24.62 -5.98 8.60
CA VAL A 372 -24.75 -7.41 8.24
C VAL A 372 -23.80 -8.26 9.10
N LEU A 373 -22.57 -7.81 9.30
CA LEU A 373 -21.61 -8.49 10.20
C LEU A 373 -22.12 -8.55 11.64
N LEU A 374 -22.72 -7.47 12.15
CA LEU A 374 -23.32 -7.45 13.49
C LEU A 374 -24.43 -8.51 13.62
N THR A 375 -25.33 -8.56 12.64
CA THR A 375 -26.42 -9.54 12.61
C THR A 375 -25.87 -10.97 12.56
N ALA A 376 -24.97 -11.25 11.64
CA ALA A 376 -24.36 -12.58 11.49
C ALA A 376 -23.60 -13.01 12.76
N THR A 377 -22.90 -12.07 13.40
CA THR A 377 -22.21 -12.32 14.68
C THR A 377 -23.19 -12.71 15.78
N ARG A 378 -24.29 -11.96 15.92
CA ARG A 378 -25.36 -12.24 16.90
C ARG A 378 -26.00 -13.62 16.67
N ASP A 379 -26.34 -13.92 15.41
CA ASP A 379 -26.96 -15.18 15.02
C ASP A 379 -26.04 -16.38 15.28
N ARG A 380 -24.73 -16.22 15.06
CA ARG A 380 -23.74 -17.26 15.39
C ARG A 380 -23.66 -17.51 16.89
N LEU A 381 -23.62 -16.45 17.70
CA LEU A 381 -23.60 -16.58 19.17
C LEU A 381 -24.85 -17.33 19.64
N LEU A 382 -26.03 -16.95 19.20
CA LEU A 382 -27.30 -17.58 19.58
C LEU A 382 -27.38 -19.06 19.14
N ARG A 383 -26.87 -19.40 17.96
CA ARG A 383 -26.80 -20.79 17.49
C ARG A 383 -25.93 -21.68 18.38
N GLU A 384 -24.91 -21.11 19.02
CA GLU A 384 -24.05 -21.83 19.97
C GLU A 384 -24.55 -21.72 21.43
N GLY A 385 -25.78 -21.21 21.63
CA GLY A 385 -26.38 -21.09 22.94
C GLY A 385 -25.81 -19.96 23.83
N LEU A 386 -25.10 -19.01 23.23
CA LEU A 386 -24.49 -17.87 23.92
C LEU A 386 -25.38 -16.63 23.78
N THR A 387 -25.64 -15.94 24.90
CA THR A 387 -26.33 -14.65 24.89
C THR A 387 -25.30 -13.54 24.66
N PRO A 388 -25.45 -12.68 23.65
CA PRO A 388 -24.57 -11.54 23.47
C PRO A 388 -24.60 -10.60 24.67
N ASP A 389 -23.46 -10.07 25.06
CA ASP A 389 -23.37 -9.03 26.08
C ASP A 389 -24.11 -7.77 25.59
N PRO A 390 -24.73 -6.97 26.52
CA PRO A 390 -25.48 -5.77 26.13
C PRO A 390 -24.65 -4.74 25.32
N ASP A 391 -23.35 -4.68 25.54
CA ASP A 391 -22.41 -3.74 24.93
C ASP A 391 -21.56 -4.38 23.80
N PHE A 392 -21.87 -5.63 23.39
CA PHE A 392 -21.03 -6.35 22.42
C PHE A 392 -20.84 -5.59 21.10
N GLU A 393 -21.85 -4.81 20.66
CA GLU A 393 -21.76 -4.05 19.43
C GLU A 393 -20.73 -2.93 19.53
N SER A 394 -20.74 -2.17 20.62
CA SER A 394 -19.75 -1.12 20.89
C SER A 394 -18.35 -1.71 21.04
N ALA A 395 -18.23 -2.82 21.79
CA ALA A 395 -16.98 -3.53 21.99
C ALA A 395 -16.42 -4.07 20.66
N LEU A 396 -17.28 -4.57 19.77
CA LEU A 396 -16.88 -5.06 18.46
C LEU A 396 -16.43 -3.91 17.53
N ARG A 397 -17.14 -2.76 17.53
CA ARG A 397 -16.71 -1.57 16.79
C ARG A 397 -15.31 -1.12 17.23
N PHE A 398 -15.10 -1.01 18.51
CA PHE A 398 -13.78 -0.64 19.06
C PHE A 398 -12.70 -1.66 18.68
N TYR A 399 -13.00 -2.95 18.81
CA TYR A 399 -12.09 -4.03 18.43
C TYR A 399 -11.68 -3.95 16.95
N LEU A 400 -12.65 -3.78 16.04
CA LEU A 400 -12.36 -3.71 14.60
C LEU A 400 -11.58 -2.45 14.22
N CYS A 401 -11.90 -1.29 14.80
CA CYS A 401 -11.10 -0.08 14.61
C CYS A 401 -9.65 -0.28 15.05
N ARG A 402 -9.43 -0.96 16.17
CA ARG A 402 -8.10 -1.28 16.70
C ARG A 402 -7.39 -2.35 15.88
N ALA A 403 -8.13 -3.30 15.32
CA ALA A 403 -7.64 -4.38 14.46
C ALA A 403 -7.44 -3.96 13.01
N SER A 404 -7.85 -2.73 12.65
CA SER A 404 -7.72 -2.17 11.29
C SER A 404 -6.26 -1.94 10.92
N LEU A 405 -5.64 -2.99 10.41
CA LEU A 405 -4.26 -3.03 9.96
C LEU A 405 -4.20 -3.54 8.53
N PRO A 406 -3.31 -3.01 7.69
CA PRO A 406 -3.17 -3.46 6.31
C PRO A 406 -3.00 -4.98 6.21
N GLY A 407 -3.87 -5.60 5.44
CA GLY A 407 -3.84 -7.04 5.19
C GLY A 407 -4.46 -7.94 6.24
N LEU A 408 -5.09 -7.40 7.28
CA LEU A 408 -5.86 -8.15 8.27
C LEU A 408 -7.33 -7.74 8.23
N ILE A 409 -7.68 -6.59 8.81
CA ILE A 409 -9.01 -5.99 8.74
C ILE A 409 -8.91 -4.73 7.88
N GLU A 410 -9.68 -4.69 6.83
CA GLU A 410 -9.76 -3.54 5.91
C GLU A 410 -11.21 -3.05 5.86
N PHE A 411 -11.35 -1.71 5.86
CA PHE A 411 -12.65 -1.06 5.68
C PHE A 411 -12.76 -0.50 4.27
N THR A 412 -13.96 -0.55 3.70
CA THR A 412 -14.28 0.03 2.40
C THR A 412 -15.63 0.74 2.45
N TRP A 413 -15.87 1.68 1.51
CA TRP A 413 -17.14 2.40 1.43
C TRP A 413 -18.26 1.57 0.83
N ALA A 414 -17.92 0.56 0.05
CA ALA A 414 -18.84 -0.32 -0.63
C ALA A 414 -18.22 -1.71 -0.77
N GLN A 415 -18.98 -2.64 -1.31
CA GLN A 415 -18.46 -3.93 -1.73
C GLN A 415 -17.32 -3.72 -2.73
N LEU A 416 -16.24 -4.48 -2.55
CA LEU A 416 -15.06 -4.38 -3.40
C LEU A 416 -15.40 -4.65 -4.89
N PRO A 417 -14.75 -3.96 -5.83
CA PRO A 417 -15.04 -4.08 -7.26
C PRO A 417 -14.59 -5.43 -7.86
N TRP A 418 -13.99 -6.29 -7.09
CA TRP A 418 -13.48 -7.58 -7.53
C TRP A 418 -14.28 -8.75 -6.95
N THR A 419 -14.10 -9.93 -7.53
CA THR A 419 -14.82 -11.15 -7.17
C THR A 419 -13.90 -12.36 -7.18
N THR A 420 -14.24 -13.39 -6.39
CA THR A 420 -13.67 -14.73 -6.47
C THR A 420 -14.48 -15.64 -7.43
N THR A 421 -15.66 -15.20 -7.86
CA THR A 421 -16.49 -15.90 -8.83
C THR A 421 -16.12 -15.49 -10.26
N VAL A 422 -15.91 -16.46 -11.11
CA VAL A 422 -15.57 -16.22 -12.52
C VAL A 422 -16.86 -16.03 -13.32
N ALA A 423 -17.00 -14.88 -13.97
CA ALA A 423 -18.12 -14.56 -14.86
C ALA A 423 -18.02 -15.30 -16.21
N ASP A 424 -19.10 -15.36 -16.99
CA ASP A 424 -19.10 -15.93 -18.34
C ASP A 424 -18.13 -15.22 -19.29
N ARG A 425 -17.98 -13.89 -19.13
CA ARG A 425 -17.04 -13.05 -19.86
C ARG A 425 -16.14 -12.31 -18.88
N PRO A 426 -15.08 -12.97 -18.41
CA PRO A 426 -14.26 -12.41 -17.34
C PRO A 426 -13.58 -11.11 -17.75
N PHE A 427 -13.62 -10.11 -16.86
CA PHE A 427 -12.94 -8.82 -17.05
C PHE A 427 -11.84 -8.66 -15.99
N ALA A 428 -10.61 -8.57 -16.44
CA ALA A 428 -9.47 -8.36 -15.54
C ALA A 428 -9.12 -6.88 -15.41
N HIS A 429 -8.44 -6.55 -14.30
CA HIS A 429 -7.96 -5.21 -14.02
C HIS A 429 -7.18 -4.61 -15.20
N PRO A 430 -7.58 -3.45 -15.76
CA PRO A 430 -6.97 -2.90 -16.98
C PRO A 430 -5.46 -2.68 -16.86
N LEU A 431 -5.01 -2.16 -15.71
CA LEU A 431 -3.59 -1.98 -15.43
C LEU A 431 -2.83 -3.32 -15.35
N ALA A 432 -3.46 -4.38 -14.82
CA ALA A 432 -2.85 -5.70 -14.77
C ALA A 432 -2.63 -6.26 -16.18
N ARG A 433 -3.61 -6.11 -17.05
CA ARG A 433 -3.52 -6.51 -18.46
C ARG A 433 -2.43 -5.73 -19.18
N TRP A 434 -2.35 -4.42 -18.96
CA TRP A 434 -1.30 -3.58 -19.53
C TRP A 434 0.09 -4.00 -19.05
N LEU A 435 0.30 -4.20 -17.74
CA LEU A 435 1.58 -4.63 -17.15
C LEU A 435 2.05 -5.97 -17.73
N VAL A 436 1.15 -6.94 -17.87
CA VAL A 436 1.47 -8.21 -18.54
C VAL A 436 1.92 -7.99 -19.97
N GLY A 437 1.25 -7.10 -20.72
CA GLY A 437 1.65 -6.73 -22.08
C GLY A 437 3.05 -6.10 -22.14
N GLN A 438 3.47 -5.38 -21.09
CA GLN A 438 4.82 -4.83 -20.96
C GLN A 438 5.85 -5.85 -20.44
N GLY A 439 5.45 -7.09 -20.20
CA GLY A 439 6.36 -8.13 -19.70
C GLY A 439 6.64 -8.05 -18.18
N ALA A 440 5.94 -7.19 -17.43
CA ALA A 440 6.16 -7.04 -15.98
C ALA A 440 5.99 -8.38 -15.23
N PRO A 441 6.85 -8.73 -14.26
CA PRO A 441 6.76 -9.99 -13.52
C PRO A 441 5.58 -10.02 -12.54
N THR A 442 5.17 -8.86 -12.06
CA THR A 442 4.04 -8.67 -11.13
C THR A 442 3.04 -7.71 -11.73
N VAL A 443 1.77 -7.85 -11.34
CA VAL A 443 0.67 -7.02 -11.82
C VAL A 443 -0.16 -6.47 -10.67
N LEU A 444 -0.81 -5.32 -10.87
CA LEU A 444 -1.66 -4.69 -9.86
C LEU A 444 -3.04 -5.36 -9.83
N SER A 445 -3.48 -5.79 -8.66
CA SER A 445 -4.85 -6.27 -8.42
C SER A 445 -5.79 -5.14 -8.03
N TYR A 446 -7.10 -5.37 -8.09
CA TYR A 446 -8.13 -4.46 -7.55
C TYR A 446 -7.99 -4.17 -6.05
N THR A 447 -7.19 -4.95 -5.35
CA THR A 447 -6.88 -4.70 -3.94
C THR A 447 -5.73 -3.70 -3.74
N GLY A 448 -5.23 -3.10 -4.81
CA GLY A 448 -4.09 -2.20 -4.80
C GLY A 448 -2.73 -2.89 -4.57
N ARG A 449 -2.68 -4.21 -4.56
CA ARG A 449 -1.45 -4.98 -4.31
C ARG A 449 -0.87 -5.54 -5.60
N PHE A 450 0.45 -5.55 -5.68
CA PHE A 450 1.14 -6.31 -6.72
C PHE A 450 1.10 -7.80 -6.39
N VAL A 451 0.71 -8.58 -7.38
CA VAL A 451 0.63 -10.04 -7.31
C VAL A 451 1.41 -10.64 -8.48
N GLU A 452 2.04 -11.77 -8.22
CA GLU A 452 2.76 -12.51 -9.25
C GLU A 452 1.77 -13.38 -10.04
N VAL A 453 1.87 -13.30 -11.38
CA VAL A 453 1.12 -14.19 -12.28
C VAL A 453 2.13 -15.15 -12.91
N ASN A 454 2.17 -16.35 -12.38
CA ASN A 454 3.13 -17.36 -12.77
C ASN A 454 2.82 -18.00 -14.13
N GLY A 455 3.89 -18.28 -14.88
CA GLY A 455 3.85 -19.00 -16.14
C GLY A 455 3.32 -18.18 -17.33
N ALA A 456 3.78 -18.56 -18.53
CA ALA A 456 3.40 -17.90 -19.77
C ALA A 456 1.90 -18.00 -20.08
N LEU A 457 1.28 -19.14 -19.71
CA LEU A 457 -0.16 -19.36 -19.89
C LEU A 457 -1.01 -18.43 -19.05
N GLY A 458 -0.73 -18.30 -17.75
CA GLY A 458 -1.48 -17.42 -16.86
C GLY A 458 -1.38 -15.95 -17.29
N ARG A 459 -0.20 -15.52 -17.73
CA ARG A 459 0.06 -14.17 -18.22
C ARG A 459 -0.65 -13.89 -19.53
N HIS A 460 -0.60 -14.84 -20.48
CA HIS A 460 -1.32 -14.71 -21.74
C HIS A 460 -2.84 -14.69 -21.51
N LEU A 461 -3.36 -15.61 -20.70
CA LEU A 461 -4.76 -15.62 -20.31
C LEU A 461 -5.18 -14.27 -19.73
N LEU A 462 -4.43 -13.72 -18.75
CA LEU A 462 -4.74 -12.42 -18.14
C LEU A 462 -4.86 -11.31 -19.19
N SER A 463 -4.02 -11.30 -20.22
CA SER A 463 -4.06 -10.28 -21.28
C SER A 463 -5.34 -10.33 -22.12
N LEU A 464 -5.98 -11.49 -22.24
CA LEU A 464 -7.19 -11.72 -23.01
C LEU A 464 -8.49 -11.34 -22.27
N LEU A 465 -8.44 -11.16 -20.93
CA LEU A 465 -9.63 -10.95 -20.09
C LEU A 465 -10.13 -9.50 -20.14
N ASP A 466 -10.68 -9.10 -21.29
CA ASP A 466 -11.22 -7.75 -21.53
C ASP A 466 -12.77 -7.69 -21.47
N GLY A 467 -13.43 -8.78 -21.08
CA GLY A 467 -14.87 -8.89 -21.01
C GLY A 467 -15.54 -9.15 -22.37
N THR A 468 -14.79 -9.29 -23.46
CA THR A 468 -15.36 -9.56 -24.78
C THR A 468 -15.44 -11.04 -25.11
N ARG A 469 -14.62 -11.88 -24.48
CA ARG A 469 -14.47 -13.31 -24.73
C ARG A 469 -15.17 -14.14 -23.67
N ASP A 470 -15.98 -15.09 -24.09
CA ASP A 470 -16.49 -16.15 -23.23
C ASP A 470 -15.47 -17.29 -23.03
N HIS A 471 -15.78 -18.26 -22.19
CA HIS A 471 -14.86 -19.35 -21.87
C HIS A 471 -14.49 -20.20 -23.11
N PHE A 472 -15.38 -20.32 -24.10
CA PHE A 472 -15.09 -21.06 -25.33
C PHE A 472 -14.08 -20.30 -26.20
N ALA A 473 -14.29 -18.99 -26.38
CA ALA A 473 -13.37 -18.13 -27.12
C ALA A 473 -11.98 -18.08 -26.43
N LEU A 474 -11.96 -17.99 -25.08
CA LEU A 474 -10.71 -18.04 -24.31
C LEU A 474 -9.97 -19.37 -24.50
N ALA A 475 -10.67 -20.50 -24.49
CA ALA A 475 -10.06 -21.81 -24.73
C ALA A 475 -9.46 -21.90 -26.14
N THR A 476 -10.15 -21.35 -27.15
CA THR A 476 -9.68 -21.29 -28.54
C THR A 476 -8.39 -20.48 -28.66
N GLU A 477 -8.38 -19.27 -28.08
CA GLU A 477 -7.18 -18.41 -28.07
C GLU A 477 -6.00 -19.05 -27.32
N MET A 478 -6.25 -19.72 -26.21
CA MET A 478 -5.23 -20.43 -25.45
C MET A 478 -4.65 -21.61 -26.23
N SER A 479 -5.47 -22.39 -26.97
CA SER A 479 -5.00 -23.43 -27.88
C SER A 479 -4.11 -22.86 -29.01
N ALA A 480 -4.53 -21.74 -29.60
CA ALA A 480 -3.72 -21.06 -30.63
C ALA A 480 -2.37 -20.59 -30.11
N PHE A 481 -2.33 -19.99 -28.91
CA PHE A 481 -1.11 -19.59 -28.23
C PHE A 481 -0.17 -20.79 -27.97
N LEU A 482 -0.72 -21.89 -27.47
CA LEU A 482 0.05 -23.11 -27.22
C LEU A 482 0.65 -23.66 -28.52
N ALA A 483 -0.13 -23.70 -29.60
CA ALA A 483 0.34 -24.15 -30.92
C ALA A 483 1.49 -23.27 -31.45
N GLU A 484 1.42 -21.97 -31.22
CA GLU A 484 2.52 -21.05 -31.57
C GLU A 484 3.78 -21.33 -30.74
N LYS A 485 3.65 -21.50 -29.42
CA LYS A 485 4.77 -21.78 -28.52
C LYS A 485 5.43 -23.13 -28.81
N HIS A 486 4.66 -24.15 -29.15
CA HIS A 486 5.19 -25.45 -29.59
C HIS A 486 5.97 -25.33 -30.90
N ARG A 487 5.47 -24.57 -31.89
CA ARG A 487 6.22 -24.30 -33.14
C ARG A 487 7.52 -23.55 -32.89
N GLU A 488 7.51 -22.53 -32.00
CA GLU A 488 8.72 -21.81 -31.62
C GLU A 488 9.76 -22.72 -30.95
N ALA A 489 9.33 -23.61 -30.02
CA ALA A 489 10.19 -24.56 -29.33
C ALA A 489 10.79 -25.56 -30.33
N GLN A 490 9.96 -26.10 -31.23
CA GLN A 490 10.42 -27.02 -32.28
C GLN A 490 11.45 -26.36 -33.22
N ALA A 491 11.24 -25.09 -33.62
CA ALA A 491 12.18 -24.35 -34.45
C ALA A 491 13.53 -24.09 -33.75
N ARG A 492 13.56 -24.12 -32.39
CA ARG A 492 14.78 -23.98 -31.56
C ARG A 492 15.38 -25.32 -31.14
N GLU A 493 14.83 -26.45 -31.60
CA GLU A 493 15.20 -27.80 -31.18
C GLU A 493 15.15 -28.01 -29.65
N GLN A 494 14.18 -27.35 -28.97
CA GLN A 494 13.98 -27.43 -27.53
C GLN A 494 12.65 -28.10 -27.19
N PRO A 495 12.54 -28.84 -26.07
CA PRO A 495 11.25 -29.33 -25.61
C PRO A 495 10.34 -28.16 -25.23
N ALA A 496 9.06 -28.22 -25.65
CA ALA A 496 8.07 -27.26 -25.18
C ALA A 496 7.68 -27.63 -23.74
N ASP A 497 7.99 -26.75 -22.80
CA ASP A 497 7.61 -26.89 -21.38
C ASP A 497 6.19 -26.34 -21.13
N LEU A 498 5.25 -26.68 -22.04
CA LEU A 498 3.86 -26.25 -22.02
C LEU A 498 2.94 -27.41 -22.44
N PRO A 499 1.66 -27.45 -21.99
CA PRO A 499 0.69 -28.44 -22.43
C PRO A 499 0.52 -28.47 -23.95
N ALA A 500 0.08 -29.60 -24.47
CA ALA A 500 -0.24 -29.71 -25.90
C ALA A 500 -1.44 -28.81 -26.27
N PRO A 501 -1.47 -28.26 -27.49
CA PRO A 501 -2.55 -27.36 -27.93
C PRO A 501 -3.93 -28.01 -27.94
N ASP A 502 -4.00 -29.33 -28.10
CA ASP A 502 -5.20 -30.18 -28.15
C ASP A 502 -5.38 -31.03 -26.87
N ASP A 503 -4.70 -30.64 -25.76
CA ASP A 503 -4.82 -31.34 -24.47
C ASP A 503 -6.28 -31.29 -23.97
N PRO A 504 -6.95 -32.47 -23.79
CA PRO A 504 -8.30 -32.53 -23.27
C PRO A 504 -8.47 -31.86 -21.89
N ALA A 505 -7.37 -31.74 -21.13
CA ALA A 505 -7.34 -31.09 -19.82
C ALA A 505 -7.29 -29.55 -19.91
N LEU A 506 -7.13 -28.96 -21.11
CA LEU A 506 -6.98 -27.51 -21.27
C LEU A 506 -8.17 -26.73 -20.69
N ALA A 507 -9.41 -27.22 -20.89
CA ALA A 507 -10.60 -26.59 -20.32
C ALA A 507 -10.58 -26.58 -18.78
N ILE A 508 -10.12 -27.67 -18.15
CA ILE A 508 -9.97 -27.76 -16.70
C ILE A 508 -8.84 -26.83 -16.20
N GLN A 509 -7.74 -26.77 -16.94
CA GLN A 509 -6.62 -25.87 -16.62
C GLN A 509 -7.04 -24.40 -16.77
N LEU A 510 -7.81 -24.05 -17.81
CA LEU A 510 -8.36 -22.71 -18.00
C LEU A 510 -9.22 -22.32 -16.80
N GLN A 511 -10.15 -23.18 -16.39
CA GLN A 511 -11.03 -22.91 -15.24
C GLN A 511 -10.24 -22.73 -13.95
N ARG A 512 -9.20 -23.55 -13.71
CA ARG A 512 -8.30 -23.40 -12.55
C ARG A 512 -7.52 -22.09 -12.60
N SER A 513 -7.02 -21.73 -13.78
CA SER A 513 -6.30 -20.45 -13.97
C SER A 513 -7.19 -19.24 -13.74
N LEU A 514 -8.42 -19.25 -14.28
CA LEU A 514 -9.41 -18.19 -14.04
C LEU A 514 -9.75 -18.06 -12.55
N SER A 515 -10.00 -19.19 -11.87
CA SER A 515 -10.22 -19.21 -10.41
C SER A 515 -9.00 -18.69 -9.64
N GLY A 516 -7.80 -19.04 -10.07
CA GLY A 516 -6.55 -18.51 -9.49
C GLY A 516 -6.44 -16.99 -9.64
N LEU A 517 -6.72 -16.45 -10.83
CA LEU A 517 -6.71 -15.00 -11.09
C LEU A 517 -7.81 -14.28 -10.27
N ALA A 518 -8.98 -14.88 -10.13
CA ALA A 518 -10.05 -14.36 -9.28
C ALA A 518 -9.62 -14.26 -7.80
N ASN A 519 -9.01 -15.33 -7.27
CA ASN A 519 -8.52 -15.36 -5.89
C ASN A 519 -7.38 -14.34 -5.62
N LEU A 520 -6.61 -13.98 -6.65
CA LEU A 520 -5.62 -12.90 -6.58
C LEU A 520 -6.23 -11.48 -6.60
N GLY A 521 -7.57 -11.37 -6.72
CA GLY A 521 -8.26 -10.08 -6.82
C GLY A 521 -8.07 -9.39 -8.17
N LEU A 522 -7.83 -10.15 -9.23
CA LEU A 522 -7.57 -9.62 -10.58
C LEU A 522 -8.84 -9.52 -11.42
N LEU A 523 -9.93 -10.20 -11.06
CA LEU A 523 -11.17 -10.18 -11.84
C LEU A 523 -12.20 -9.23 -11.22
N ARG A 524 -12.86 -8.47 -12.09
CA ARG A 524 -13.91 -7.52 -11.72
C ARG A 524 -15.24 -8.26 -11.45
N ARG A 525 -15.98 -7.76 -10.47
CA ARG A 525 -17.37 -8.11 -10.24
C ARG A 525 -18.24 -7.50 -11.37
N GLU A 526 -19.18 -8.25 -11.89
CA GLU A 526 -20.18 -7.76 -12.86
C GLU A 526 -21.13 -6.70 -12.30
#